data_4fd6154793d1d020bd715c1da6ba7f12
#
_entry.id   4fd6154793d1d020bd715c1da6ba7f12
#
_cell.length_a   1.000
_cell.length_b   1.000
_cell.length_c   1.000
_cell.angle_alpha   90.00
_cell.angle_beta   90.00
_cell.angle_gamma   90.00
#
_symmetry.space_group_name_H-M   'P 1'
#
loop_
_entity.id
_entity.type
_entity.pdbx_description
1 polymer ?
#
loop_
_entity_poly.entity_id
_entity_poly.type
_entity_poly.pdbx_seq_one_letter_code
_entity_poly.pdbx_strand_id
1 'polypeptide(L)'
;MDVAEVLDRIRSIPPGKVAAYGDVTPGAPRHAGRVLSEVSEPDLPWWRVVRADGSLAKGYRQKELLRAEGVRFRGDRVDMAECRAACGSSARSP
;
A
#
# COMPACT_ATOMS: atom_id res chain seq x y z
N MET A 1 -15.35 5.07 6.30
CA MET A 1 -14.16 4.62 7.04
C MET A 1 -13.44 5.83 7.58
N ASP A 2 -13.15 5.88 8.87
CA ASP A 2 -12.51 7.07 9.42
C ASP A 2 -10.98 6.99 9.29
N VAL A 3 -10.31 8.07 9.63
CA VAL A 3 -8.86 8.16 9.44
C VAL A 3 -8.12 7.10 10.26
N ALA A 4 -8.54 6.87 11.49
CA ALA A 4 -7.86 5.90 12.34
C ALA A 4 -7.93 4.50 11.74
N GLU A 5 -9.06 4.14 11.16
CA GLU A 5 -9.24 2.84 10.54
C GLU A 5 -8.38 2.72 9.28
N VAL A 6 -8.29 3.79 8.49
CA VAL A 6 -7.43 3.80 7.31
C VAL A 6 -5.97 3.59 7.71
N LEU A 7 -5.52 4.29 8.75
CA LEU A 7 -4.14 4.15 9.21
C LEU A 7 -3.84 2.75 9.72
N ASP A 8 -4.78 2.14 10.43
CA ASP A 8 -4.60 0.78 10.91
C ASP A 8 -4.47 -0.20 9.76
N ARG A 9 -5.26 -0.03 8.71
CA ARG A 9 -5.16 -0.90 7.56
C ARG A 9 -3.82 -0.75 6.85
N ILE A 10 -3.32 0.47 6.75
CA ILE A 10 -2.00 0.69 6.15
C ILE A 10 -0.91 0.04 7.00
N ARG A 11 -0.99 0.19 8.31
CA ARG A 11 0.00 -0.41 9.20
C ARG A 11 -0.02 -1.92 9.17
N SER A 12 -1.13 -2.52 8.76
CA SER A 12 -1.22 -3.96 8.70
C SER A 12 -0.56 -4.56 7.47
N ILE A 13 -0.12 -3.75 6.51
CA ILE A 13 0.56 -4.26 5.33
C ILE A 13 1.97 -4.68 5.74
N PRO A 14 2.34 -5.95 5.60
CA PRO A 14 3.66 -6.40 6.07
C PRO A 14 4.78 -5.96 5.12
N PRO A 15 6.01 -5.92 5.62
CA PRO A 15 7.16 -5.64 4.75
C PRO A 15 7.25 -6.64 3.61
N GLY A 16 7.60 -6.17 2.43
CA GLY A 16 7.67 -7.03 1.26
C GLY A 16 6.37 -7.19 0.52
N LYS A 17 5.30 -6.60 1.05
CA LYS A 17 3.99 -6.65 0.41
C LYS A 17 3.48 -5.23 0.19
N VAL A 18 2.49 -5.10 -0.70
CA VAL A 18 1.86 -3.81 -0.99
C VAL A 18 0.36 -3.98 -1.03
N ALA A 19 -0.36 -2.88 -0.92
CA ALA A 19 -1.81 -2.85 -1.11
C ALA A 19 -2.14 -1.71 -2.05
N ALA A 20 -3.19 -1.88 -2.83
CA ALA A 20 -3.66 -0.78 -3.67
C ALA A 20 -4.48 0.18 -2.84
N TYR A 21 -4.63 1.41 -3.31
CA TYR A 21 -5.47 2.38 -2.61
C TYR A 21 -6.87 1.83 -2.36
N GLY A 22 -7.44 1.14 -3.34
CA GLY A 22 -8.77 0.55 -3.16
C GLY A 22 -8.79 -0.63 -2.22
N ASP A 23 -7.66 -1.25 -1.94
CA ASP A 23 -7.59 -2.31 -0.94
C ASP A 23 -7.65 -1.72 0.47
N VAL A 24 -7.06 -0.54 0.64
CA VAL A 24 -7.06 0.15 1.92
C VAL A 24 -8.44 0.73 2.22
N THR A 25 -9.05 1.37 1.23
CA THR A 25 -10.39 1.95 1.39
C THR A 25 -11.29 1.42 0.27
N PRO A 26 -11.88 0.24 0.45
CA PRO A 26 -12.69 -0.39 -0.61
C PRO A 26 -13.81 0.54 -1.09
N GLY A 27 -13.91 0.67 -2.40
CA GLY A 27 -14.91 1.53 -3.01
C GLY A 27 -14.55 3.00 -3.02
N ALA A 28 -13.48 3.41 -2.36
CA ALA A 28 -13.11 4.82 -2.28
C ALA A 28 -11.60 5.01 -2.28
N PRO A 29 -10.91 4.64 -3.38
CA PRO A 29 -9.44 4.72 -3.40
C PRO A 29 -8.89 6.14 -3.16
N ARG A 30 -9.66 7.16 -3.54
CA ARG A 30 -9.21 8.53 -3.30
C ARG A 30 -9.14 8.88 -1.83
N HIS A 31 -9.95 8.22 -1.01
CA HIS A 31 -9.93 8.47 0.42
C HIS A 31 -8.58 8.06 1.02
N ALA A 32 -8.07 6.90 0.62
CA ALA A 32 -6.75 6.47 1.09
C ALA A 32 -5.66 7.45 0.68
N GLY A 33 -5.71 7.91 -0.58
CA GLY A 33 -4.73 8.88 -1.06
C GLY A 33 -4.79 10.19 -0.29
N ARG A 34 -6.00 10.64 0.04
CA ARG A 34 -6.17 11.87 0.79
C ARG A 34 -5.61 11.73 2.21
N VAL A 35 -5.89 10.61 2.87
CA VAL A 35 -5.37 10.38 4.21
C VAL A 35 -3.84 10.37 4.18
N LEU A 36 -3.26 9.69 3.19
CA LEU A 36 -1.81 9.63 3.08
C LEU A 36 -1.18 11.00 2.82
N SER A 37 -1.89 11.89 2.12
CA SER A 37 -1.34 13.20 1.86
C SER A 37 -1.50 14.15 3.04
N GLU A 38 -2.45 13.88 3.93
CA GLU A 38 -2.73 14.77 5.06
C GLU A 38 -2.09 14.31 6.37
N VAL A 39 -1.81 13.03 6.51
CA VAL A 39 -1.27 12.48 7.74
C VAL A 39 0.22 12.25 7.57
N SER A 40 1.01 12.75 8.51
CA SER A 40 2.44 12.63 8.41
C SER A 40 2.93 11.95 9.68
N GLU A 41 2.94 10.65 9.69
CA GLU A 41 3.44 9.89 10.83
C GLU A 41 4.71 9.16 10.44
N PRO A 42 5.77 9.31 11.18
CA PRO A 42 7.07 8.76 10.79
C PRO A 42 7.10 7.25 10.65
N ASP A 43 6.26 6.54 11.40
CA ASP A 43 6.25 5.09 11.36
C ASP A 43 5.19 4.52 10.43
N LEU A 44 4.45 5.35 9.72
CA LEU A 44 3.42 4.88 8.81
C LEU A 44 4.05 4.38 7.53
N PRO A 45 3.85 3.11 7.14
CA PRO A 45 4.47 2.58 5.92
C PRO A 45 3.71 3.01 4.66
N TRP A 46 3.71 4.31 4.40
CA TRP A 46 2.99 4.89 3.27
C TRP A 46 3.46 4.33 1.93
N TRP A 47 4.72 3.91 1.85
CA TRP A 47 5.29 3.42 0.60
C TRP A 47 4.72 2.07 0.18
N ARG A 48 4.03 1.37 1.08
CA ARG A 48 3.41 0.08 0.76
C ARG A 48 2.04 0.23 0.12
N VAL A 49 1.56 1.46 -0.09
CA VAL A 49 0.29 1.70 -0.78
C VAL A 49 0.60 2.18 -2.19
N VAL A 50 0.07 1.47 -3.17
CA VAL A 50 0.36 1.73 -4.59
C VAL A 50 -0.94 1.82 -5.37
N ARG A 51 -0.86 2.19 -6.64
CA ARG A 51 -2.05 2.19 -7.48
C ARG A 51 -2.44 0.77 -7.84
N ALA A 52 -3.67 0.59 -8.27
CA ALA A 52 -4.21 -0.73 -8.57
C ALA A 52 -3.40 -1.51 -9.59
N ASP A 53 -2.74 -0.81 -10.52
CA ASP A 53 -1.92 -1.46 -11.52
C ASP A 53 -0.47 -1.65 -11.07
N GLY A 54 -0.15 -1.33 -9.83
CA GLY A 54 1.20 -1.47 -9.29
C GLY A 54 2.08 -0.26 -9.50
N SER A 55 1.59 0.78 -10.20
CA SER A 55 2.42 1.95 -10.42
C SER A 55 2.53 2.77 -9.14
N LEU A 56 3.60 3.55 -9.03
CA LEU A 56 3.90 4.28 -7.81
C LEU A 56 3.46 5.73 -7.91
N ALA A 57 2.76 6.21 -6.89
CA ALA A 57 2.31 7.59 -6.86
C ALA A 57 3.40 8.55 -6.41
N LYS A 58 4.39 8.06 -5.67
CA LYS A 58 5.42 8.91 -5.08
C LYS A 58 6.80 8.74 -5.71
N GLY A 59 6.87 8.08 -6.83
CA GLY A 59 8.07 8.07 -7.65
C GLY A 59 9.23 7.24 -7.09
N TYR A 60 10.43 7.72 -7.36
CA TYR A 60 11.65 6.96 -7.12
C TYR A 60 11.89 6.63 -5.66
N ARG A 61 11.60 7.56 -4.77
CA ARG A 61 11.80 7.32 -3.34
C ARG A 61 10.97 6.14 -2.85
N GLN A 62 9.72 6.07 -3.30
CA GLN A 62 8.85 4.96 -2.95
C GLN A 62 9.40 3.65 -3.50
N LYS A 63 9.92 3.67 -4.72
CA LYS A 63 10.49 2.49 -5.35
C LYS A 63 11.69 1.98 -4.55
N GLU A 64 12.55 2.88 -4.11
CA GLU A 64 13.71 2.48 -3.33
C GLU A 64 13.31 1.83 -2.00
N LEU A 65 12.33 2.39 -1.31
CA LEU A 65 11.88 1.83 -0.05
C LEU A 65 11.28 0.44 -0.24
N LEU A 66 10.49 0.26 -1.31
CA LEU A 66 9.90 -1.03 -1.59
C LEU A 66 10.96 -2.06 -1.99
N ARG A 67 11.92 -1.66 -2.78
CA ARG A 67 12.99 -2.58 -3.17
C ARG A 67 13.82 -3.02 -1.97
N ALA A 68 14.03 -2.13 -1.03
CA ALA A 68 14.75 -2.47 0.19
C ALA A 68 14.00 -3.52 1.01
N GLU A 69 12.69 -3.61 0.84
CA GLU A 69 11.90 -4.62 1.53
C GLU A 69 11.75 -5.90 0.73
N GLY A 70 12.34 -5.99 -0.44
CA GLY A 70 12.25 -7.19 -1.26
C GLY A 70 11.04 -7.27 -2.17
N VAL A 71 10.33 -6.15 -2.37
CA VAL A 71 9.18 -6.15 -3.25
C VAL A 71 9.64 -6.33 -4.69
N ARG A 72 8.97 -7.21 -5.43
CA ARG A 72 9.32 -7.48 -6.80
C ARG A 72 8.63 -6.53 -7.75
N PHE A 73 9.37 -6.09 -8.75
CA PHE A 73 8.86 -5.17 -9.75
C PHE A 73 8.87 -5.80 -11.13
N ARG A 74 7.93 -5.37 -11.95
CA ARG A 74 7.90 -5.68 -13.38
C ARG A 74 8.06 -4.33 -14.09
N GLY A 75 9.27 -4.00 -14.47
CA GLY A 75 9.56 -2.67 -14.98
C GLY A 75 9.42 -1.65 -13.87
N ASP A 76 8.57 -0.64 -14.07
CA ASP A 76 8.37 0.40 -13.08
C ASP A 76 7.17 0.13 -12.18
N ARG A 77 6.56 -1.03 -12.28
CA ARG A 77 5.37 -1.34 -11.49
C ARG A 77 5.64 -2.51 -10.57
N VAL A 78 4.97 -2.50 -9.42
CA VAL A 78 5.05 -3.64 -8.50
C VAL A 78 4.35 -4.83 -9.13
N ASP A 79 4.90 -6.02 -8.95
CA ASP A 79 4.26 -7.25 -9.38
C ASP A 79 3.11 -7.55 -8.43
N MET A 80 1.93 -7.07 -8.75
CA MET A 80 0.76 -7.20 -7.88
C MET A 80 0.33 -8.65 -7.70
N ALA A 81 0.59 -9.49 -8.68
CA ALA A 81 0.22 -10.89 -8.54
C ALA A 81 1.01 -11.57 -7.41
N GLU A 82 2.24 -11.11 -7.19
CA GLU A 82 3.08 -11.73 -6.18
C GLU A 82 3.12 -10.97 -4.88
N CYS A 83 3.04 -9.66 -4.92
CA CYS A 83 3.31 -8.83 -3.74
C CYS A 83 2.08 -8.21 -3.09
N ARG A 84 0.90 -8.36 -3.69
CA ARG A 84 -0.30 -7.73 -3.13
C ARG A 84 -0.74 -8.43 -1.85
N ALA A 85 -0.91 -7.64 -0.80
CA ALA A 85 -1.37 -8.16 0.47
C ALA A 85 -2.88 -8.17 0.54
N ALA A 86 -3.45 -9.07 1.34
CA ALA A 86 -4.88 -9.08 1.57
C ALA A 86 -5.20 -8.14 2.71
N CYS A 87 -5.11 -6.87 2.46
CA CYS A 87 -5.23 -5.86 3.47
C CYS A 87 -6.59 -5.87 4.12
N GLY A 88 -6.64 -5.99 5.41
CA GLY A 88 -7.89 -5.95 6.16
C GLY A 88 -8.75 -7.15 6.03
N SER A 89 -8.36 -8.21 5.35
CA SER A 89 -9.20 -9.32 5.19
C SER A 89 -8.71 -10.42 6.02
N SER A 90 -9.48 -11.32 6.31
CA SER A 90 -9.14 -12.40 7.01
C SER A 90 -8.57 -13.37 6.21
N ALA A 91 -8.09 -13.32 5.54
CA ALA A 91 -7.43 -14.14 4.77
C ALA A 91 -7.65 -15.38 4.84
N ARG A 92 -7.76 -15.93 4.64
CA ARG A 92 -7.76 -16.94 4.45
C ARG A 92 -6.82 -17.48 4.09
N SER A 93 -6.28 -18.09 4.37
CA SER A 93 -5.29 -18.55 3.96
C SER A 93 -5.40 -19.50 3.30
N PRO A 94 -4.93 -19.73 2.54
CA PRO A 94 -5.00 -20.77 1.68
C PRO A 94 -4.34 -21.90 2.16
#